data_5ba3c05f2533c2c7c1adbf4fdbed53dd
#
_entry.id   5ba3c05f2533c2c7c1adbf4fdbed53dd
#
_cell.length_a   1.000
_cell.length_b   1.000
_cell.length_c   1.000
_cell.angle_alpha   90.00
_cell.angle_beta   90.00
_cell.angle_gamma   90.00
#
_symmetry.space_group_name_H-M   'P 1'
#
loop_
_entity.id
_entity.type
_entity.pdbx_description
1 polymer ?
#
loop_
_entity_poly.entity_id
_entity_poly.type
_entity_poly.pdbx_seq_one_letter_code
_entity_poly.pdbx_strand_id
1 'polypeptide(L)'
;MTTLPLPSAVSPSPPPALPRIIQGGMGVAISNWELARAVSRTGQLGVVSGTGIDNLLVRRLQDGDPGGHIRRALAQFPDQERAQKAIAKYFLEGGRAPGQPYARVPLPTLRHQQPAWELAILGSFAEVWLAREGHGNPVGLNLLTKLHLHTMPALYGAMLAGVDTVIMGAGIPREIPGVLDAFAEGKAGAFRVDVKGDGPSPSVPLSLDPADYGFGGVRLKRPNFYPIISSHVLAGVLTRKATGSIQGFVIEGPTAGGHNAPPRGQVTYDETGQPIYGERDLADLAEMRKIGLPFWLAGGSGSPEALRRALDEGAAGIQVGTLFAYCAESGLRPETRAQALAAVREGQASVYTDPLASPTGFPFKVVRLEGTLSEPEEYVARRRVCDIGYLREAYWDGDRVGLRCAAEPVADYVRKGGQPQETVGRKCLCNALMADAGYAQIQKGGEVERPLLTSGDDLVKLSGWRPGYTAQDVIRYLLGEGMPG
;
A
#
# COMPACT_ATOMS: atom_id res chain seq x y z
N MET A 1 34.98 33.39 -39.13
CA MET A 1 33.90 32.50 -38.80
C MET A 1 34.48 31.27 -38.07
N THR A 2 34.46 31.32 -36.76
CA THR A 2 35.05 30.27 -35.90
C THR A 2 33.92 29.29 -35.51
N THR A 3 33.97 28.08 -36.09
CA THR A 3 33.03 27.00 -35.76
C THR A 3 33.34 26.47 -34.38
N LEU A 4 32.38 26.63 -33.45
CA LEU A 4 32.42 25.97 -32.15
C LEU A 4 32.22 24.43 -32.36
N PRO A 5 33.00 23.58 -31.67
CA PRO A 5 32.82 22.14 -31.75
C PRO A 5 31.47 21.73 -31.11
N LEU A 6 30.72 20.91 -31.83
CA LEU A 6 29.53 20.23 -31.29
C LEU A 6 29.91 19.36 -30.07
N PRO A 7 29.13 19.37 -29.00
CA PRO A 7 29.37 18.47 -27.87
C PRO A 7 29.26 17.01 -28.36
N SER A 8 30.26 16.21 -28.01
CA SER A 8 30.30 14.77 -28.26
C SER A 8 29.02 14.11 -27.74
N ALA A 9 28.39 13.30 -28.59
CA ALA A 9 27.24 12.51 -28.19
C ALA A 9 27.62 11.61 -27.04
N VAL A 10 27.09 11.91 -25.83
CA VAL A 10 27.18 11.02 -24.68
C VAL A 10 26.43 9.77 -25.07
N SER A 11 27.13 8.64 -25.17
CA SER A 11 26.51 7.34 -25.38
C SER A 11 25.42 7.13 -24.32
N PRO A 12 24.21 6.71 -24.71
CA PRO A 12 23.15 6.46 -23.73
C PRO A 12 23.66 5.40 -22.74
N SER A 13 23.66 5.77 -21.45
CA SER A 13 23.96 4.81 -20.39
C SER A 13 23.03 3.60 -20.54
N PRO A 14 23.51 2.36 -20.35
CA PRO A 14 22.64 1.19 -20.40
C PRO A 14 21.48 1.38 -19.43
N PRO A 15 20.28 0.89 -19.77
CA PRO A 15 19.14 0.99 -18.87
C PRO A 15 19.53 0.37 -17.51
N PRO A 16 19.13 0.98 -16.39
CA PRO A 16 19.45 0.45 -15.07
C PRO A 16 18.98 -1.00 -14.95
N ALA A 17 19.82 -1.86 -14.39
CA ALA A 17 19.49 -3.27 -14.19
C ALA A 17 18.21 -3.38 -13.35
N LEU A 18 17.34 -4.32 -13.70
CA LEU A 18 16.11 -4.58 -12.94
C LEU A 18 16.49 -5.02 -11.50
N PRO A 19 15.76 -4.55 -10.47
CA PRO A 19 16.02 -4.98 -9.10
C PRO A 19 15.72 -6.48 -8.95
N ARG A 20 16.62 -7.22 -8.31
CA ARG A 20 16.37 -8.64 -7.96
C ARG A 20 15.40 -8.76 -6.79
N ILE A 21 15.36 -7.76 -5.93
CA ILE A 21 14.53 -7.73 -4.73
C ILE A 21 13.68 -6.47 -4.75
N ILE A 22 12.37 -6.65 -4.60
CA ILE A 22 11.41 -5.59 -4.32
C ILE A 22 11.00 -5.72 -2.85
N GLN A 23 11.21 -4.67 -2.06
CA GLN A 23 10.60 -4.60 -0.74
C GLN A 23 9.11 -4.31 -0.93
N GLY A 24 8.25 -5.23 -0.53
CA GLY A 24 6.80 -5.12 -0.70
C GLY A 24 6.24 -3.91 0.04
N GLY A 25 5.35 -3.18 -0.62
CA GLY A 25 4.68 -2.05 -0.01
C GLY A 25 3.60 -2.50 0.97
N MET A 26 3.83 -2.29 2.27
CA MET A 26 2.97 -2.73 3.36
C MET A 26 2.27 -1.54 4.00
N GLY A 27 0.93 -1.51 3.91
CA GLY A 27 0.09 -0.49 4.55
C GLY A 27 -0.29 -0.87 5.99
N VAL A 28 -0.61 0.08 6.83
CA VAL A 28 -0.42 1.54 6.66
C VAL A 28 0.93 1.91 7.28
N ALA A 29 1.75 2.68 6.57
CA ALA A 29 3.03 3.19 7.06
C ALA A 29 4.06 2.14 7.55
N ILE A 30 3.80 0.83 7.43
CA ILE A 30 4.80 -0.20 7.73
C ILE A 30 5.97 -0.06 6.74
N SER A 31 5.65 0.10 5.44
CA SER A 31 6.59 0.58 4.43
C SER A 31 6.56 2.11 4.39
N ASN A 32 7.28 2.73 5.31
CA ASN A 32 7.49 4.16 5.40
C ASN A 32 8.69 4.61 4.52
N TRP A 33 8.97 5.91 4.48
CA TRP A 33 10.10 6.45 3.74
C TRP A 33 11.47 5.96 4.25
N GLU A 34 11.60 5.65 5.56
CA GLU A 34 12.86 5.17 6.16
C GLU A 34 13.21 3.79 5.62
N LEU A 35 12.26 2.87 5.66
CA LEU A 35 12.43 1.53 5.11
C LEU A 35 12.70 1.58 3.61
N ALA A 36 11.89 2.31 2.85
CA ALA A 36 12.05 2.42 1.41
C ALA A 36 13.44 2.99 1.03
N ARG A 37 13.90 4.05 1.74
CA ARG A 37 15.22 4.63 1.54
C ARG A 37 16.35 3.65 1.88
N ALA A 38 16.23 2.93 2.99
CA ALA A 38 17.24 1.95 3.40
C ALA A 38 17.43 0.85 2.34
N VAL A 39 16.32 0.33 1.80
CA VAL A 39 16.35 -0.68 0.73
C VAL A 39 16.87 -0.08 -0.58
N SER A 40 16.38 1.09 -1.00
CA SER A 40 16.81 1.71 -2.26
C SER A 40 18.31 2.01 -2.28
N ARG A 41 18.89 2.40 -1.15
CA ARG A 41 20.35 2.61 -1.02
C ARG A 41 21.20 1.37 -1.29
N THR A 42 20.64 0.18 -1.20
CA THR A 42 21.31 -1.08 -1.56
C THR A 42 21.27 -1.40 -3.06
N GLY A 43 20.64 -0.56 -3.87
CA GLY A 43 20.42 -0.80 -5.31
C GLY A 43 19.20 -1.68 -5.62
N GLN A 44 18.42 -2.05 -4.60
CA GLN A 44 17.14 -2.77 -4.76
C GLN A 44 15.96 -1.80 -4.77
N LEU A 45 14.74 -2.26 -5.05
CA LEU A 45 13.57 -1.40 -5.09
C LEU A 45 12.92 -1.28 -3.70
N GLY A 46 13.17 -0.17 -3.03
CA GLY A 46 12.43 0.24 -1.84
C GLY A 46 11.08 0.85 -2.22
N VAL A 47 10.02 0.49 -1.50
CA VAL A 47 8.66 0.86 -1.88
C VAL A 47 7.93 1.48 -0.69
N VAL A 48 7.41 2.69 -0.88
CA VAL A 48 6.56 3.39 0.08
C VAL A 48 5.12 2.89 -0.03
N SER A 49 4.43 2.74 1.09
CA SER A 49 2.98 2.50 1.08
C SER A 49 2.22 3.80 0.89
N GLY A 50 1.39 3.88 -0.15
CA GLY A 50 0.48 4.99 -0.40
C GLY A 50 -0.85 4.90 0.37
N THR A 51 -1.04 3.85 1.18
CA THR A 51 -2.27 3.65 1.94
C THR A 51 -2.29 4.50 3.20
N GLY A 52 -3.35 5.28 3.41
CA GLY A 52 -3.50 6.10 4.61
C GLY A 52 -2.65 7.37 4.64
N ILE A 53 -2.11 7.77 3.49
CA ILE A 53 -1.02 8.74 3.38
C ILE A 53 -1.39 10.15 3.84
N ASP A 54 -2.63 10.60 3.64
CA ASP A 54 -3.16 11.88 4.13
C ASP A 54 -3.29 11.89 5.66
N ASN A 55 -3.84 10.80 6.22
CA ASN A 55 -3.93 10.62 7.67
C ASN A 55 -2.54 10.50 8.31
N LEU A 56 -1.62 9.79 7.66
CA LEU A 56 -0.24 9.65 8.11
C LEU A 56 0.47 11.01 8.17
N LEU A 57 0.35 11.82 7.11
CA LEU A 57 0.87 13.18 7.08
C LEU A 57 0.38 14.01 8.27
N VAL A 58 -0.94 14.03 8.47
CA VAL A 58 -1.57 14.82 9.54
C VAL A 58 -1.14 14.32 10.91
N ARG A 59 -1.10 13.00 11.15
CA ARG A 59 -0.73 12.42 12.45
C ARG A 59 0.73 12.66 12.77
N ARG A 60 1.64 12.59 11.80
CA ARG A 60 3.06 12.93 12.01
C ARG A 60 3.26 14.42 12.35
N LEU A 61 2.55 15.32 11.68
CA LEU A 61 2.57 16.74 12.02
C LEU A 61 2.04 17.01 13.42
N GLN A 62 0.98 16.31 13.82
CA GLN A 62 0.37 16.45 15.16
C GLN A 62 1.21 15.79 16.26
N ASP A 63 2.03 14.81 15.95
CA ASP A 63 3.02 14.26 16.89
C ASP A 63 4.31 15.10 16.95
N GLY A 64 4.30 16.31 16.38
CA GLY A 64 5.40 17.28 16.43
C GLY A 64 6.45 17.08 15.36
N ASP A 65 6.22 16.20 14.38
CA ASP A 65 7.18 15.92 13.28
C ASP A 65 8.60 15.71 13.83
N PRO A 66 8.86 14.64 14.63
CA PRO A 66 10.15 14.38 15.22
C PRO A 66 11.26 14.36 14.16
N GLY A 67 12.34 15.13 14.39
CA GLY A 67 13.41 15.32 13.41
C GLY A 67 13.09 16.29 12.28
N GLY A 68 11.88 16.86 12.21
CA GLY A 68 11.49 17.85 11.19
C GLY A 68 11.41 17.29 9.76
N HIS A 69 11.26 15.97 9.62
CA HIS A 69 11.37 15.29 8.32
C HIS A 69 10.24 15.69 7.37
N ILE A 70 9.00 15.71 7.87
CA ILE A 70 7.83 16.06 7.04
C ILE A 70 7.89 17.51 6.61
N ARG A 71 8.22 18.44 7.52
CA ARG A 71 8.34 19.87 7.19
C ARG A 71 9.49 20.11 6.21
N ARG A 72 10.61 19.36 6.33
CA ARG A 72 11.73 19.41 5.38
C ARG A 72 11.29 18.97 3.97
N ALA A 73 10.53 17.86 3.87
CA ALA A 73 10.00 17.41 2.60
C ALA A 73 9.00 18.43 2.01
N LEU A 74 8.07 18.93 2.81
CA LEU A 74 7.08 19.90 2.37
C LEU A 74 7.70 21.24 1.96
N ALA A 75 8.88 21.60 2.50
CA ALA A 75 9.65 22.77 2.02
C ALA A 75 10.16 22.58 0.58
N GLN A 76 10.15 21.37 0.03
CA GLN A 76 10.50 21.08 -1.36
C GLN A 76 9.26 20.88 -2.26
N PHE A 77 8.06 20.93 -1.70
CA PHE A 77 6.84 20.82 -2.48
C PHE A 77 6.68 22.04 -3.40
N PRO A 78 6.33 21.87 -4.68
CA PRO A 78 6.32 23.00 -5.62
C PRO A 78 5.34 24.12 -5.27
N ASP A 79 4.20 23.80 -4.64
CA ASP A 79 3.23 24.79 -4.16
C ASP A 79 3.42 25.04 -2.65
N GLN A 80 4.24 26.04 -2.33
CA GLN A 80 4.57 26.39 -0.95
C GLN A 80 3.38 26.94 -0.16
N GLU A 81 2.42 27.59 -0.80
CA GLU A 81 1.23 28.11 -0.13
C GLU A 81 0.40 26.96 0.46
N ARG A 82 0.13 25.90 -0.34
CA ARG A 82 -0.55 24.69 0.14
C ARG A 82 0.24 23.96 1.22
N ALA A 83 1.55 23.80 1.04
CA ALA A 83 2.39 23.15 2.04
C ALA A 83 2.34 23.88 3.38
N GLN A 84 2.52 25.22 3.38
CA GLN A 84 2.47 26.03 4.59
C GLN A 84 1.08 26.06 5.24
N LYS A 85 0.01 26.08 4.45
CA LYS A 85 -1.37 25.98 4.95
C LYS A 85 -1.62 24.66 5.68
N ALA A 86 -1.12 23.54 5.15
CA ALA A 86 -1.23 22.23 5.81
C ALA A 86 -0.40 22.21 7.11
N ILE A 87 0.83 22.73 7.09
CA ILE A 87 1.68 22.83 8.28
C ILE A 87 1.01 23.71 9.35
N ALA A 88 0.57 24.91 9.01
CA ALA A 88 -0.08 25.83 9.93
C ALA A 88 -1.35 25.23 10.57
N LYS A 89 -2.06 24.38 9.84
CA LYS A 89 -3.30 23.75 10.33
C LYS A 89 -3.05 22.56 11.24
N TYR A 90 -2.03 21.74 10.97
CA TYR A 90 -1.90 20.43 11.60
C TYR A 90 -0.63 20.26 12.44
N PHE A 91 0.40 21.05 12.23
CA PHE A 91 1.61 20.93 13.03
C PHE A 91 1.37 21.42 14.45
N LEU A 92 1.76 20.61 15.42
CA LEU A 92 1.75 20.94 16.84
C LEU A 92 3.20 20.90 17.35
N GLU A 93 3.71 22.04 17.73
CA GLU A 93 5.05 22.11 18.34
C GLU A 93 5.06 21.32 19.64
N GLY A 94 6.04 20.43 19.78
CA GLY A 94 6.12 19.52 20.93
C GLY A 94 5.16 18.32 20.87
N GLY A 95 4.30 18.25 19.85
CA GLY A 95 3.35 17.15 19.66
C GLY A 95 2.05 17.30 20.46
N ARG A 96 1.14 16.35 20.25
CA ARG A 96 -0.14 16.27 20.99
C ARG A 96 0.10 15.95 22.48
N ALA A 97 -0.74 16.51 23.33
CA ALA A 97 -0.76 16.09 24.73
C ALA A 97 -1.17 14.60 24.87
N PRO A 98 -0.65 13.87 25.88
CA PRO A 98 -1.10 12.51 26.16
C PRO A 98 -2.62 12.42 26.31
N GLY A 99 -3.24 11.44 25.67
CA GLY A 99 -4.70 11.27 25.70
C GLY A 99 -5.48 12.19 24.75
N GLN A 100 -4.84 13.08 24.01
CA GLN A 100 -5.51 13.92 23.03
C GLN A 100 -5.75 13.13 21.73
N PRO A 101 -6.98 13.11 21.17
CA PRO A 101 -7.25 12.47 19.88
C PRO A 101 -6.57 13.20 18.73
N TYR A 102 -6.29 12.47 17.63
CA TYR A 102 -5.87 13.09 16.38
C TYR A 102 -7.01 13.90 15.77
N ALA A 103 -6.70 15.05 15.16
CA ALA A 103 -7.63 15.79 14.34
C ALA A 103 -8.09 14.92 13.16
N ARG A 104 -9.36 14.99 12.85
CA ARG A 104 -9.93 14.25 11.72
C ARG A 104 -9.50 14.87 10.41
N VAL A 105 -9.13 14.01 9.47
CA VAL A 105 -8.90 14.37 8.08
C VAL A 105 -10.25 14.44 7.35
N PRO A 106 -10.47 15.39 6.45
CA PRO A 106 -11.67 15.42 5.62
C PRO A 106 -11.84 14.11 4.84
N LEU A 107 -13.05 13.55 4.86
CA LEU A 107 -13.36 12.33 4.11
C LEU A 107 -13.75 12.71 2.67
N PRO A 108 -13.05 12.20 1.64
CA PRO A 108 -13.45 12.47 0.27
C PRO A 108 -14.76 11.75 -0.06
N THR A 109 -15.56 12.38 -0.92
CA THR A 109 -16.73 11.77 -1.56
C THR A 109 -16.55 11.82 -3.07
N LEU A 110 -17.47 11.27 -3.85
CA LEU A 110 -17.41 11.37 -5.31
C LEU A 110 -17.68 12.81 -5.83
N ARG A 111 -18.14 13.71 -4.98
CA ARG A 111 -18.46 15.12 -5.34
C ARG A 111 -17.57 16.16 -4.66
N HIS A 112 -17.01 15.82 -3.49
CA HIS A 112 -16.21 16.75 -2.67
C HIS A 112 -14.93 16.04 -2.25
N GLN A 113 -13.86 16.19 -3.05
CA GLN A 113 -12.59 15.52 -2.83
C GLN A 113 -11.48 16.48 -2.39
N GLN A 114 -11.54 17.74 -2.82
CA GLN A 114 -10.40 18.67 -2.83
C GLN A 114 -9.62 18.74 -1.50
N PRO A 115 -10.22 18.94 -0.32
CA PRO A 115 -9.43 19.07 0.90
C PRO A 115 -8.71 17.78 1.32
N ALA A 116 -9.30 16.60 1.02
CA ALA A 116 -8.67 15.31 1.31
C ALA A 116 -7.57 15.01 0.28
N TRP A 117 -7.83 15.33 -0.98
CA TRP A 117 -6.89 15.11 -2.07
C TRP A 117 -5.64 15.97 -1.97
N GLU A 118 -5.77 17.23 -1.52
CA GLU A 118 -4.61 18.09 -1.21
C GLU A 118 -3.68 17.43 -0.17
N LEU A 119 -4.25 16.88 0.91
CA LEU A 119 -3.47 16.18 1.94
C LEU A 119 -2.85 14.88 1.42
N ALA A 120 -3.55 14.14 0.56
CA ALA A 120 -3.01 12.91 -0.04
C ALA A 120 -1.87 13.21 -1.03
N ILE A 121 -1.97 14.30 -1.82
CA ILE A 121 -0.89 14.77 -2.70
C ILE A 121 0.34 15.16 -1.86
N LEU A 122 0.17 15.99 -0.82
CA LEU A 122 1.24 16.42 0.07
C LEU A 122 1.89 15.26 0.81
N GLY A 123 1.08 14.32 1.34
CA GLY A 123 1.56 13.16 2.08
C GLY A 123 2.34 12.20 1.20
N SER A 124 1.84 11.92 0.00
CA SER A 124 2.52 11.04 -0.95
C SER A 124 3.82 11.68 -1.48
N PHE A 125 3.80 12.98 -1.75
CA PHE A 125 5.00 13.73 -2.09
C PHE A 125 6.05 13.62 -0.97
N ALA A 126 5.68 13.90 0.27
CA ALA A 126 6.60 13.90 1.39
C ALA A 126 7.25 12.52 1.61
N GLU A 127 6.48 11.44 1.62
CA GLU A 127 6.99 10.09 1.80
C GLU A 127 7.95 9.67 0.68
N VAL A 128 7.59 9.92 -0.58
CA VAL A 128 8.44 9.55 -1.73
C VAL A 128 9.68 10.44 -1.80
N TRP A 129 9.55 11.75 -1.55
CA TRP A 129 10.69 12.66 -1.54
C TRP A 129 11.71 12.26 -0.46
N LEU A 130 11.27 11.97 0.76
CA LEU A 130 12.14 11.49 1.84
C LEU A 130 12.79 10.13 1.52
N ALA A 131 12.03 9.23 0.89
CA ALA A 131 12.58 7.96 0.46
C ALA A 131 13.67 8.11 -0.60
N ARG A 132 13.60 9.15 -1.44
CA ARG A 132 14.59 9.46 -2.50
C ARG A 132 15.77 10.29 -2.01
N GLU A 133 15.68 10.86 -0.81
CA GLU A 133 16.68 11.81 -0.31
C GLU A 133 18.07 11.16 -0.16
N GLY A 134 19.08 11.79 -0.81
CA GLY A 134 20.50 11.43 -0.66
C GLY A 134 20.95 10.20 -1.47
N HIS A 135 20.19 9.78 -2.49
CA HIS A 135 20.61 8.77 -3.46
C HIS A 135 19.88 8.88 -4.79
N GLY A 136 20.44 8.24 -5.85
CA GLY A 136 19.85 8.20 -7.20
C GLY A 136 19.15 6.87 -7.55
N ASN A 137 19.04 5.93 -6.61
CA ASN A 137 18.46 4.62 -6.84
C ASN A 137 16.92 4.68 -6.88
N PRO A 138 16.24 3.72 -7.54
CA PRO A 138 14.79 3.77 -7.74
C PRO A 138 14.02 3.61 -6.42
N VAL A 139 12.90 4.34 -6.34
CA VAL A 139 11.91 4.26 -5.28
C VAL A 139 10.54 3.97 -5.87
N GLY A 140 9.78 3.08 -5.23
CA GLY A 140 8.43 2.71 -5.61
C GLY A 140 7.35 3.27 -4.68
N LEU A 141 6.10 3.25 -5.17
CA LEU A 141 4.88 3.48 -4.40
C LEU A 141 3.95 2.29 -4.59
N ASN A 142 3.41 1.74 -3.50
CA ASN A 142 2.39 0.69 -3.55
C ASN A 142 1.01 1.22 -3.16
N LEU A 143 -0.01 0.82 -3.93
CA LEU A 143 -1.41 1.16 -3.71
C LEU A 143 -2.31 -0.08 -3.86
N LEU A 144 -3.54 0.04 -3.37
CA LEU A 144 -4.60 -0.95 -3.54
C LEU A 144 -5.68 -0.40 -4.48
N THR A 145 -6.13 -1.18 -5.46
CA THR A 145 -7.23 -0.79 -6.35
C THR A 145 -8.52 -0.45 -5.62
N LYS A 146 -8.71 -1.00 -4.41
CA LYS A 146 -9.90 -0.74 -3.58
C LYS A 146 -9.95 0.66 -2.93
N LEU A 147 -8.87 1.43 -3.02
CA LEU A 147 -8.78 2.78 -2.45
C LEU A 147 -9.20 3.86 -3.46
N HIS A 148 -10.31 3.65 -4.16
CA HIS A 148 -10.74 4.46 -5.32
C HIS A 148 -10.58 5.97 -5.11
N LEU A 149 -11.05 6.50 -3.97
CA LEU A 149 -11.07 7.94 -3.70
C LEU A 149 -9.69 8.54 -3.36
N HIS A 150 -8.68 7.70 -3.09
CA HIS A 150 -7.35 8.16 -2.67
C HIS A 150 -6.25 7.82 -3.68
N THR A 151 -6.56 7.00 -4.68
CA THR A 151 -5.58 6.50 -5.66
C THR A 151 -4.96 7.64 -6.48
N MET A 152 -5.77 8.44 -7.16
CA MET A 152 -5.24 9.49 -8.06
C MET A 152 -4.42 10.56 -7.34
N PRO A 153 -4.85 11.14 -6.20
CA PRO A 153 -4.04 12.13 -5.51
C PRO A 153 -2.73 11.53 -4.95
N ALA A 154 -2.74 10.28 -4.47
CA ALA A 154 -1.51 9.62 -4.03
C ALA A 154 -0.54 9.38 -5.19
N LEU A 155 -1.02 8.93 -6.36
CA LEU A 155 -0.21 8.79 -7.56
C LEU A 155 0.38 10.13 -8.00
N TYR A 156 -0.44 11.18 -8.04
CA TYR A 156 0.01 12.49 -8.48
C TYR A 156 1.08 13.08 -7.55
N GLY A 157 0.89 13.01 -6.23
CA GLY A 157 1.88 13.46 -5.25
C GLY A 157 3.20 12.70 -5.35
N ALA A 158 3.15 11.38 -5.55
CA ALA A 158 4.34 10.56 -5.76
C ALA A 158 5.08 10.91 -7.07
N MET A 159 4.33 11.19 -8.15
CA MET A 159 4.91 11.61 -9.43
C MET A 159 5.58 13.00 -9.33
N LEU A 160 5.00 13.94 -8.58
CA LEU A 160 5.64 15.22 -8.27
C LEU A 160 6.98 15.03 -7.52
N ALA A 161 7.09 14.01 -6.66
CA ALA A 161 8.33 13.65 -5.97
C ALA A 161 9.28 12.81 -6.84
N GLY A 162 8.89 12.44 -8.07
CA GLY A 162 9.71 11.70 -9.00
C GLY A 162 9.79 10.19 -8.73
N VAL A 163 8.70 9.56 -8.26
CA VAL A 163 8.63 8.11 -8.08
C VAL A 163 9.01 7.35 -9.35
N ASP A 164 9.76 6.25 -9.21
CA ASP A 164 10.25 5.48 -10.36
C ASP A 164 9.32 4.33 -10.76
N THR A 165 8.59 3.78 -9.78
CA THR A 165 7.73 2.60 -10.00
C THR A 165 6.47 2.70 -9.17
N VAL A 166 5.33 2.38 -9.77
CA VAL A 166 4.05 2.19 -9.08
C VAL A 166 3.70 0.71 -9.10
N ILE A 167 3.41 0.14 -7.94
CA ILE A 167 2.97 -1.25 -7.76
C ILE A 167 1.55 -1.23 -7.23
N MET A 168 0.64 -2.02 -7.82
CA MET A 168 -0.76 -1.97 -7.45
C MET A 168 -1.44 -3.33 -7.49
N GLY A 169 -2.14 -3.68 -6.40
CA GLY A 169 -2.85 -4.95 -6.25
C GLY A 169 -4.24 -4.83 -5.62
N ALA A 170 -4.74 -5.92 -5.09
CA ALA A 170 -6.07 -6.08 -4.50
C ALA A 170 -7.21 -5.65 -5.43
N GLY A 171 -7.16 -6.12 -6.68
CA GLY A 171 -8.13 -5.88 -7.75
C GLY A 171 -7.45 -5.81 -9.11
N ILE A 172 -8.15 -5.31 -10.12
CA ILE A 172 -7.68 -5.26 -11.51
C ILE A 172 -7.44 -3.79 -11.91
N PRO A 173 -6.19 -3.29 -11.87
CA PRO A 173 -5.88 -1.88 -12.10
C PRO A 173 -5.78 -1.53 -13.59
N ARG A 174 -6.82 -1.85 -14.38
CA ARG A 174 -6.81 -1.73 -15.85
C ARG A 174 -6.65 -0.28 -16.35
N GLU A 175 -7.19 0.69 -15.62
CA GLU A 175 -7.25 2.09 -16.06
C GLU A 175 -6.10 2.94 -15.50
N ILE A 176 -5.36 2.40 -14.53
CA ILE A 176 -4.26 3.13 -13.87
C ILE A 176 -3.10 3.50 -14.81
N PRO A 177 -2.66 2.63 -15.74
CA PRO A 177 -1.62 3.02 -16.70
C PRO A 177 -1.96 4.29 -17.48
N GLY A 178 -3.21 4.43 -17.95
CA GLY A 178 -3.68 5.63 -18.65
C GLY A 178 -3.75 6.87 -17.76
N VAL A 179 -4.06 6.70 -16.47
CA VAL A 179 -3.97 7.80 -15.49
C VAL A 179 -2.53 8.29 -15.35
N LEU A 180 -1.56 7.36 -15.26
CA LEU A 180 -0.14 7.70 -15.18
C LEU A 180 0.35 8.41 -16.46
N ASP A 181 -0.10 7.94 -17.63
CA ASP A 181 0.23 8.56 -18.93
C ASP A 181 -0.33 10.00 -18.99
N ALA A 182 -1.59 10.20 -18.57
CA ALA A 182 -2.24 11.52 -18.54
C ALA A 182 -1.49 12.48 -17.59
N PHE A 183 -1.19 12.04 -16.37
CA PHE A 183 -0.46 12.85 -15.41
C PHE A 183 0.96 13.19 -15.88
N ALA A 184 1.65 12.27 -16.56
CA ALA A 184 2.96 12.54 -17.13
C ALA A 184 2.92 13.65 -18.20
N GLU A 185 1.81 13.78 -18.92
CA GLU A 185 1.56 14.84 -19.90
C GLU A 185 1.00 16.14 -19.29
N GLY A 186 0.74 16.18 -17.99
CA GLY A 186 0.12 17.32 -17.30
C GLY A 186 -1.36 17.48 -17.60
N LYS A 187 -2.05 16.37 -17.92
CA LYS A 187 -3.48 16.27 -18.25
C LYS A 187 -4.27 15.62 -17.13
N ALA A 188 -5.60 15.80 -17.15
CA ALA A 188 -6.51 15.13 -16.24
C ALA A 188 -6.45 13.61 -16.41
N GLY A 189 -6.27 12.90 -15.28
CA GLY A 189 -6.41 11.45 -15.18
C GLY A 189 -7.82 11.07 -14.76
N ALA A 190 -8.33 9.93 -15.26
CA ALA A 190 -9.65 9.44 -14.90
C ALA A 190 -9.71 7.91 -14.91
N PHE A 191 -10.56 7.36 -14.04
CA PHE A 191 -10.97 5.96 -14.07
C PHE A 191 -12.42 5.82 -13.57
N ARG A 192 -12.99 4.61 -13.70
CA ARG A 192 -14.35 4.34 -13.28
C ARG A 192 -14.38 3.65 -11.91
N VAL A 193 -15.30 4.10 -11.06
CA VAL A 193 -15.58 3.50 -9.75
C VAL A 193 -16.84 2.65 -9.90
N ASP A 194 -16.73 1.35 -9.59
CA ASP A 194 -17.86 0.43 -9.56
C ASP A 194 -18.86 0.84 -8.48
N VAL A 195 -20.16 0.80 -8.81
CA VAL A 195 -21.25 1.17 -7.89
C VAL A 195 -22.15 -0.03 -7.68
N LYS A 196 -22.37 -0.41 -6.43
CA LYS A 196 -23.24 -1.53 -6.02
C LYS A 196 -24.71 -1.16 -6.07
N GLY A 197 -25.56 -2.16 -6.26
CA GLY A 197 -27.02 -2.01 -6.27
C GLY A 197 -27.60 -1.65 -7.65
N ASP A 198 -28.93 -1.62 -7.71
CA ASP A 198 -29.69 -1.35 -8.93
C ASP A 198 -29.80 0.17 -9.14
N GLY A 199 -29.04 0.70 -10.06
CA GLY A 199 -29.00 2.12 -10.37
C GLY A 199 -28.74 2.38 -11.85
N PRO A 200 -28.65 3.66 -12.25
CA PRO A 200 -28.52 4.06 -13.66
C PRO A 200 -27.30 3.50 -14.38
N SER A 201 -26.24 3.15 -13.65
CA SER A 201 -25.00 2.65 -14.24
C SER A 201 -24.24 1.77 -13.25
N PRO A 202 -23.55 0.68 -13.70
CA PRO A 202 -22.71 -0.14 -12.85
C PRO A 202 -21.43 0.58 -12.37
N SER A 203 -21.12 1.75 -12.91
CA SER A 203 -19.93 2.53 -12.53
C SER A 203 -20.08 4.01 -12.85
N VAL A 204 -19.36 4.86 -12.11
CA VAL A 204 -19.30 6.31 -12.32
C VAL A 204 -17.86 6.77 -12.56
N PRO A 205 -17.63 7.83 -13.35
CA PRO A 205 -16.31 8.38 -13.55
C PRO A 205 -15.82 9.10 -12.29
N LEU A 206 -14.52 8.99 -12.03
CA LEU A 206 -13.79 9.79 -11.06
C LEU A 206 -12.55 10.36 -11.78
N SER A 207 -12.32 11.66 -11.67
CA SER A 207 -11.20 12.33 -12.34
C SER A 207 -10.47 13.28 -11.40
N LEU A 208 -9.16 13.45 -11.65
CA LEU A 208 -8.32 14.47 -11.05
C LEU A 208 -7.66 15.26 -12.18
N ASP A 209 -7.90 16.57 -12.20
CA ASP A 209 -7.19 17.49 -13.09
C ASP A 209 -6.06 18.17 -12.29
N PRO A 210 -4.79 18.03 -12.72
CA PRO A 210 -3.68 18.75 -12.11
C PRO A 210 -3.87 20.27 -12.08
N ALA A 211 -4.65 20.84 -13.00
CA ALA A 211 -4.93 22.27 -13.04
C ALA A 211 -5.70 22.77 -11.81
N ASP A 212 -6.59 21.95 -11.24
CA ASP A 212 -7.33 22.27 -10.01
C ASP A 212 -6.42 22.41 -8.78
N TYR A 213 -5.20 21.88 -8.89
CA TYR A 213 -4.16 21.89 -7.85
C TYR A 213 -2.99 22.81 -8.20
N GLY A 214 -3.13 23.66 -9.25
CA GLY A 214 -2.08 24.61 -9.66
C GLY A 214 -0.97 24.01 -10.54
N PHE A 215 -1.13 22.79 -11.03
CA PHE A 215 -0.12 22.07 -11.81
C PHE A 215 -0.55 21.79 -13.26
N GLY A 216 -1.49 22.54 -13.80
CA GLY A 216 -1.93 22.38 -15.19
C GLY A 216 -0.77 22.48 -16.18
N GLY A 217 -0.63 21.51 -17.09
CA GLY A 217 0.41 21.46 -18.10
C GLY A 217 1.82 21.12 -17.59
N VAL A 218 2.01 20.87 -16.29
CA VAL A 218 3.30 20.43 -15.73
C VAL A 218 3.55 18.99 -16.19
N ARG A 219 4.62 18.78 -16.98
CA ARG A 219 5.03 17.45 -17.40
C ARG A 219 5.83 16.75 -16.33
N LEU A 220 5.49 15.50 -16.04
CA LEU A 220 6.14 14.68 -15.02
C LEU A 220 6.79 13.44 -15.65
N LYS A 221 7.81 12.88 -14.99
CA LYS A 221 8.35 11.57 -15.36
C LYS A 221 7.26 10.52 -15.14
N ARG A 222 6.98 9.75 -16.19
CA ARG A 222 6.06 8.59 -16.10
C ARG A 222 6.76 7.45 -15.36
N PRO A 223 6.24 6.96 -14.21
CA PRO A 223 6.81 5.82 -13.50
C PRO A 223 6.52 4.50 -14.23
N ASN A 224 7.35 3.48 -14.00
CA ASN A 224 6.98 2.11 -14.36
C ASN A 224 5.73 1.69 -13.62
N PHE A 225 4.94 0.80 -14.21
CA PHE A 225 3.74 0.26 -13.59
C PHE A 225 3.80 -1.26 -13.53
N TYR A 226 3.71 -1.83 -12.31
CA TYR A 226 3.73 -3.26 -12.04
C TYR A 226 2.43 -3.67 -11.33
N PRO A 227 1.40 -4.19 -12.05
CA PRO A 227 0.25 -4.79 -11.40
C PRO A 227 0.65 -6.01 -10.58
N ILE A 228 0.06 -6.16 -9.39
CA ILE A 228 0.13 -7.39 -8.61
C ILE A 228 -1.02 -8.28 -9.07
N ILE A 229 -0.71 -9.49 -9.48
CA ILE A 229 -1.65 -10.46 -10.05
C ILE A 229 -1.44 -11.85 -9.44
N SER A 230 -2.48 -12.67 -9.45
CA SER A 230 -2.41 -14.07 -9.04
C SER A 230 -2.44 -15.06 -10.22
N SER A 231 -2.47 -14.57 -11.48
CA SER A 231 -2.60 -15.46 -12.63
C SER A 231 -2.01 -14.92 -13.92
N HIS A 232 -1.43 -15.80 -14.75
CA HIS A 232 -0.99 -15.52 -16.10
C HIS A 232 -2.13 -15.06 -17.03
N VAL A 233 -3.34 -15.58 -16.83
CA VAL A 233 -4.52 -15.14 -17.59
C VAL A 233 -4.80 -13.66 -17.38
N LEU A 234 -4.75 -13.20 -16.12
CA LEU A 234 -4.94 -11.79 -15.81
C LEU A 234 -3.82 -10.92 -16.38
N ALA A 235 -2.57 -11.41 -16.35
CA ALA A 235 -1.45 -10.72 -17.02
C ALA A 235 -1.73 -10.50 -18.51
N GLY A 236 -2.14 -11.56 -19.21
CA GLY A 236 -2.50 -11.49 -20.63
C GLY A 236 -3.69 -10.54 -20.91
N VAL A 237 -4.67 -10.48 -20.01
CA VAL A 237 -5.79 -9.52 -20.14
C VAL A 237 -5.28 -8.09 -19.96
N LEU A 238 -4.49 -7.82 -18.92
CA LEU A 238 -3.96 -6.48 -18.65
C LEU A 238 -3.05 -5.99 -19.76
N THR A 239 -2.16 -6.83 -20.29
CA THR A 239 -1.28 -6.48 -21.40
C THR A 239 -2.05 -6.02 -22.65
N ARG A 240 -3.23 -6.62 -22.91
CA ARG A 240 -4.05 -6.29 -24.10
C ARG A 240 -5.09 -5.20 -23.88
N LYS A 241 -5.57 -5.02 -22.64
CA LYS A 241 -6.77 -4.22 -22.35
C LYS A 241 -6.54 -3.07 -21.35
N ALA A 242 -5.33 -2.90 -20.82
CA ALA A 242 -5.02 -1.71 -20.03
C ALA A 242 -5.08 -0.45 -20.90
N THR A 243 -5.42 0.67 -20.28
CA THR A 243 -5.57 1.96 -21.01
C THR A 243 -4.24 2.63 -21.37
N GLY A 244 -3.12 2.09 -20.87
CA GLY A 244 -1.75 2.55 -21.11
C GLY A 244 -0.75 1.40 -20.95
N SER A 245 0.55 1.71 -20.91
CA SER A 245 1.61 0.71 -20.91
C SER A 245 1.90 0.13 -19.51
N ILE A 246 2.22 -1.18 -19.49
CA ILE A 246 2.67 -1.94 -18.33
C ILE A 246 4.12 -2.36 -18.58
N GLN A 247 4.99 -2.21 -17.57
CA GLN A 247 6.41 -2.48 -17.69
C GLN A 247 6.84 -3.79 -17.03
N GLY A 248 5.95 -4.44 -16.27
CA GLY A 248 6.23 -5.72 -15.62
C GLY A 248 5.07 -6.15 -14.72
N PHE A 249 5.24 -7.26 -14.01
CA PHE A 249 4.22 -7.81 -13.11
C PHE A 249 4.82 -8.29 -11.79
N VAL A 250 4.05 -8.21 -10.71
CA VAL A 250 4.31 -8.98 -9.50
C VAL A 250 3.28 -10.10 -9.44
N ILE A 251 3.75 -11.35 -9.31
CA ILE A 251 2.91 -12.54 -9.20
C ILE A 251 2.82 -12.91 -7.72
N GLU A 252 1.63 -12.78 -7.15
CA GLU A 252 1.40 -13.00 -5.74
C GLU A 252 0.70 -14.35 -5.49
N GLY A 253 1.36 -15.19 -4.67
CA GLY A 253 0.80 -16.44 -4.17
C GLY A 253 -0.02 -16.25 -2.89
N PRO A 254 -0.80 -17.27 -2.47
CA PRO A 254 -1.70 -17.21 -1.31
C PRO A 254 -0.99 -17.12 0.04
N THR A 255 0.33 -17.30 0.08
CA THR A 255 1.16 -17.18 1.28
C THR A 255 1.62 -15.75 1.59
N ALA A 256 1.26 -14.79 0.72
CA ALA A 256 1.56 -13.37 0.92
C ALA A 256 0.72 -12.78 2.07
N GLY A 257 1.26 -11.76 2.76
CA GLY A 257 0.54 -11.01 3.79
C GLY A 257 -0.48 -10.02 3.20
N GLY A 258 -1.40 -9.55 4.04
CA GLY A 258 -2.43 -8.60 3.63
C GLY A 258 -3.60 -9.25 2.91
N HIS A 259 -4.13 -8.57 1.90
CA HIS A 259 -5.23 -9.10 1.08
C HIS A 259 -4.74 -10.16 0.10
N ASN A 260 -5.39 -11.32 0.10
CA ASN A 260 -5.14 -12.37 -0.87
C ASN A 260 -6.26 -12.41 -1.93
N ALA A 261 -5.93 -12.84 -3.15
CA ALA A 261 -6.95 -13.25 -4.11
C ALA A 261 -7.74 -14.43 -3.52
N PRO A 262 -9.08 -14.48 -3.65
CA PRO A 262 -9.84 -15.66 -3.23
C PRO A 262 -9.48 -16.86 -4.11
N PRO A 263 -9.61 -18.11 -3.59
CA PRO A 263 -9.45 -19.31 -4.40
C PRO A 263 -10.36 -19.29 -5.64
N ARG A 264 -9.90 -19.86 -6.73
CA ARG A 264 -10.66 -19.92 -7.98
C ARG A 264 -11.68 -21.04 -7.97
N GLY A 265 -12.85 -20.72 -8.50
CA GLY A 265 -14.00 -21.66 -8.53
C GLY A 265 -14.78 -21.62 -7.23
N GLN A 266 -15.32 -22.79 -6.82
CA GLN A 266 -16.03 -22.91 -5.56
C GLN A 266 -15.04 -22.85 -4.40
N VAL A 267 -15.21 -21.86 -3.52
CA VAL A 267 -14.37 -21.72 -2.33
C VAL A 267 -14.73 -22.81 -1.32
N THR A 268 -13.73 -23.53 -0.86
CA THR A 268 -13.81 -24.48 0.25
C THR A 268 -12.96 -24.02 1.41
N TYR A 269 -13.29 -24.46 2.61
CA TYR A 269 -12.60 -24.04 3.83
C TYR A 269 -12.06 -25.26 4.57
N ASP A 270 -10.93 -25.10 5.24
CA ASP A 270 -10.38 -26.09 6.17
C ASP A 270 -11.17 -26.12 7.49
N GLU A 271 -10.80 -27.01 8.40
CA GLU A 271 -11.42 -27.15 9.73
C GLU A 271 -11.29 -25.89 10.60
N THR A 272 -10.35 -25.02 10.29
CA THR A 272 -10.13 -23.74 10.98
C THR A 272 -10.87 -22.57 10.33
N GLY A 273 -11.55 -22.79 9.20
CA GLY A 273 -12.28 -21.77 8.45
C GLY A 273 -11.42 -20.95 7.49
N GLN A 274 -10.19 -21.37 7.20
CA GLN A 274 -9.36 -20.73 6.20
C GLN A 274 -9.69 -21.22 4.80
N PRO A 275 -9.65 -20.37 3.75
CA PRO A 275 -9.86 -20.80 2.39
C PRO A 275 -8.74 -21.75 1.94
N ILE A 276 -9.11 -22.84 1.28
CA ILE A 276 -8.17 -23.83 0.72
C ILE A 276 -7.78 -23.39 -0.69
N TYR A 277 -6.47 -23.24 -0.91
CA TYR A 277 -5.88 -22.93 -2.21
C TYR A 277 -5.33 -24.20 -2.86
N GLY A 278 -5.42 -24.28 -4.18
CA GLY A 278 -4.94 -25.41 -4.97
C GLY A 278 -4.09 -24.99 -6.17
N GLU A 279 -3.73 -25.94 -7.02
CA GLU A 279 -2.91 -25.68 -8.22
C GLU A 279 -3.51 -24.62 -9.16
N ARG A 280 -4.84 -24.51 -9.21
CA ARG A 280 -5.53 -23.50 -10.03
C ARG A 280 -5.24 -22.08 -9.59
N ASP A 281 -4.83 -21.88 -8.35
CA ASP A 281 -4.55 -20.57 -7.76
C ASP A 281 -3.11 -20.12 -8.03
N LEU A 282 -2.27 -21.01 -8.55
CA LEU A 282 -0.91 -20.70 -8.96
C LEU A 282 -0.87 -20.18 -10.40
N ALA A 283 0.01 -19.22 -10.66
CA ALA A 283 0.25 -18.74 -12.01
C ALA A 283 1.17 -19.71 -12.77
N ASP A 284 0.83 -20.00 -14.02
CA ASP A 284 1.75 -20.72 -14.92
C ASP A 284 2.87 -19.78 -15.37
N LEU A 285 4.10 -20.05 -14.91
CA LEU A 285 5.26 -19.22 -15.19
C LEU A 285 5.76 -19.39 -16.63
N ALA A 286 5.47 -20.53 -17.30
CA ALA A 286 5.78 -20.69 -18.71
C ALA A 286 4.93 -19.75 -19.58
N GLU A 287 3.65 -19.60 -19.24
CA GLU A 287 2.77 -18.65 -19.90
C GLU A 287 3.16 -17.20 -19.56
N MET A 288 3.63 -16.92 -18.34
CA MET A 288 4.16 -15.59 -18.00
C MET A 288 5.37 -15.20 -18.87
N ARG A 289 6.31 -16.12 -19.08
CA ARG A 289 7.48 -15.87 -19.96
C ARG A 289 7.07 -15.51 -21.38
N LYS A 290 5.99 -16.10 -21.92
CA LYS A 290 5.49 -15.80 -23.27
C LYS A 290 4.96 -14.36 -23.43
N ILE A 291 4.58 -13.70 -22.32
CA ILE A 291 4.14 -12.30 -22.32
C ILE A 291 5.31 -11.36 -22.67
N GLY A 292 6.55 -11.76 -22.35
CA GLY A 292 7.77 -11.00 -22.69
C GLY A 292 8.03 -9.78 -21.82
N LEU A 293 7.28 -9.59 -20.71
CA LEU A 293 7.53 -8.56 -19.72
C LEU A 293 8.19 -9.15 -18.47
N PRO A 294 9.07 -8.39 -17.78
CA PRO A 294 9.66 -8.85 -16.53
C PRO A 294 8.59 -9.10 -15.48
N PHE A 295 8.84 -10.08 -14.60
CA PHE A 295 7.96 -10.36 -13.47
C PHE A 295 8.75 -10.76 -12.23
N TRP A 296 8.17 -10.52 -11.05
CA TRP A 296 8.70 -10.88 -9.74
C TRP A 296 7.73 -11.80 -9.02
N LEU A 297 8.25 -12.78 -8.27
CA LEU A 297 7.44 -13.70 -7.49
C LEU A 297 7.27 -13.18 -6.05
N ALA A 298 6.06 -13.18 -5.53
CA ALA A 298 5.70 -12.74 -4.19
C ALA A 298 4.89 -13.81 -3.45
N GLY A 299 4.97 -13.78 -2.11
CA GLY A 299 4.37 -14.79 -1.25
C GLY A 299 5.28 -16.00 -1.06
N GLY A 300 5.69 -16.25 0.21
CA GLY A 300 6.63 -17.34 0.54
C GLY A 300 8.05 -17.18 -0.03
N SER A 301 8.37 -16.00 -0.57
CA SER A 301 9.62 -15.74 -1.31
C SER A 301 10.76 -15.22 -0.44
N GLY A 302 10.62 -15.23 0.89
CA GLY A 302 11.59 -14.68 1.82
C GLY A 302 12.77 -15.63 2.13
N SER A 303 13.51 -16.09 1.11
CA SER A 303 14.77 -16.83 1.31
C SER A 303 15.69 -16.76 0.09
N PRO A 304 17.01 -17.01 0.25
CA PRO A 304 17.96 -17.09 -0.85
C PRO A 304 17.59 -18.17 -1.88
N GLU A 305 17.04 -19.29 -1.42
CA GLU A 305 16.59 -20.40 -2.26
C GLU A 305 15.40 -19.98 -3.13
N ALA A 306 14.48 -19.19 -2.56
CA ALA A 306 13.33 -18.67 -3.30
C ALA A 306 13.78 -17.67 -4.38
N LEU A 307 14.77 -16.82 -4.10
CA LEU A 307 15.34 -15.93 -5.11
C LEU A 307 16.00 -16.74 -6.25
N ARG A 308 16.82 -17.73 -5.92
CA ARG A 308 17.45 -18.59 -6.95
C ARG A 308 16.41 -19.28 -7.81
N ARG A 309 15.41 -19.93 -7.20
CA ARG A 309 14.33 -20.58 -7.95
C ARG A 309 13.56 -19.58 -8.84
N ALA A 310 13.25 -18.39 -8.33
CA ALA A 310 12.60 -17.37 -9.14
C ALA A 310 13.41 -16.99 -10.40
N LEU A 311 14.71 -16.82 -10.25
CA LEU A 311 15.61 -16.53 -11.37
C LEU A 311 15.69 -17.70 -12.37
N ASP A 312 15.80 -18.94 -11.87
CA ASP A 312 15.83 -20.16 -12.70
C ASP A 312 14.50 -20.33 -13.46
N GLU A 313 13.38 -19.92 -12.89
CA GLU A 313 12.05 -19.90 -13.51
C GLU A 313 11.87 -18.73 -14.48
N GLY A 314 12.87 -17.88 -14.66
CA GLY A 314 12.86 -16.75 -15.58
C GLY A 314 12.20 -15.47 -15.05
N ALA A 315 11.96 -15.39 -13.75
CA ALA A 315 11.57 -14.14 -13.11
C ALA A 315 12.76 -13.17 -13.03
N ALA A 316 12.49 -11.87 -12.98
CA ALA A 316 13.50 -10.84 -12.71
C ALA A 316 14.01 -10.88 -11.25
N GLY A 317 13.21 -11.45 -10.35
CA GLY A 317 13.52 -11.56 -8.94
C GLY A 317 12.30 -11.89 -8.08
N ILE A 318 12.32 -11.41 -6.86
CA ILE A 318 11.27 -11.64 -5.85
C ILE A 318 10.77 -10.33 -5.24
N GLN A 319 9.50 -10.33 -4.76
CA GLN A 319 8.99 -9.31 -3.85
C GLN A 319 8.81 -9.93 -2.46
N VAL A 320 9.36 -9.28 -1.44
CA VAL A 320 9.34 -9.74 -0.05
C VAL A 320 8.75 -8.64 0.85
N GLY A 321 7.74 -8.99 1.63
CA GLY A 321 7.14 -8.08 2.62
C GLY A 321 7.55 -8.45 4.05
N THR A 322 7.23 -9.66 4.48
CA THR A 322 7.29 -10.09 5.89
C THR A 322 8.63 -9.83 6.55
N LEU A 323 9.75 -10.20 5.92
CA LEU A 323 11.06 -10.00 6.52
C LEU A 323 11.36 -8.50 6.75
N PHE A 324 10.89 -7.63 5.86
CA PHE A 324 11.05 -6.18 6.01
C PHE A 324 10.07 -5.57 7.02
N ALA A 325 8.90 -6.18 7.24
CA ALA A 325 7.91 -5.66 8.19
C ALA A 325 8.41 -5.62 9.64
N TYR A 326 9.35 -6.49 9.98
CA TYR A 326 9.88 -6.61 11.35
C TYR A 326 11.31 -6.08 11.50
N CYS A 327 11.92 -5.49 10.47
CA CYS A 327 13.25 -4.88 10.56
C CYS A 327 13.21 -3.52 11.31
N ALA A 328 14.38 -3.00 11.63
CA ALA A 328 14.53 -1.80 12.43
C ALA A 328 13.88 -0.56 11.80
N GLU A 329 13.98 -0.40 10.47
CA GLU A 329 13.49 0.75 9.72
C GLU A 329 11.99 0.67 9.39
N SER A 330 11.34 -0.47 9.65
CA SER A 330 9.91 -0.64 9.47
C SER A 330 9.12 0.31 10.37
N GLY A 331 8.00 0.82 9.85
CA GLY A 331 7.06 1.62 10.63
C GLY A 331 6.21 0.85 11.62
N LEU A 332 6.40 -0.45 11.77
CA LEU A 332 5.68 -1.25 12.76
C LEU A 332 6.07 -0.81 14.18
N ARG A 333 5.05 -0.53 14.99
CA ARG A 333 5.23 -0.11 16.39
C ARG A 333 6.18 -1.06 17.13
N PRO A 334 7.20 -0.55 17.84
CA PRO A 334 8.23 -1.38 18.47
C PRO A 334 7.67 -2.46 19.41
N GLU A 335 6.60 -2.14 20.18
CA GLU A 335 5.99 -3.08 21.13
C GLU A 335 5.31 -4.24 20.38
N THR A 336 4.52 -3.94 19.33
CA THR A 336 3.85 -4.96 18.50
C THR A 336 4.88 -5.84 17.79
N ARG A 337 5.96 -5.21 17.28
CA ARG A 337 7.07 -5.94 16.65
C ARG A 337 7.76 -6.88 17.63
N ALA A 338 8.08 -6.41 18.83
CA ALA A 338 8.73 -7.22 19.86
C ALA A 338 7.85 -8.40 20.30
N GLN A 339 6.55 -8.15 20.52
CA GLN A 339 5.57 -9.17 20.89
C GLN A 339 5.43 -10.25 19.80
N ALA A 340 5.30 -9.85 18.54
CA ALA A 340 5.20 -10.80 17.42
C ALA A 340 6.48 -11.65 17.28
N LEU A 341 7.66 -11.03 17.37
CA LEU A 341 8.94 -11.76 17.30
C LEU A 341 9.16 -12.67 18.51
N ALA A 342 8.66 -12.33 19.70
CA ALA A 342 8.66 -13.22 20.85
C ALA A 342 7.80 -14.46 20.58
N ALA A 343 6.56 -14.26 20.12
CA ALA A 343 5.66 -15.36 19.75
C ALA A 343 6.26 -16.28 18.67
N VAL A 344 7.00 -15.72 17.70
CA VAL A 344 7.72 -16.51 16.69
C VAL A 344 8.79 -17.39 17.32
N ARG A 345 9.61 -16.86 18.23
CA ARG A 345 10.69 -17.62 18.90
C ARG A 345 10.16 -18.71 19.81
N GLU A 346 8.99 -18.47 20.42
CA GLU A 346 8.31 -19.44 21.29
C GLU A 346 7.51 -20.49 20.51
N GLY A 347 7.48 -20.39 19.16
CA GLY A 347 6.68 -21.30 18.31
C GLY A 347 5.18 -21.10 18.43
N GLN A 348 4.74 -19.95 18.96
CA GLN A 348 3.32 -19.61 19.20
C GLN A 348 2.74 -18.71 18.10
N ALA A 349 3.58 -18.16 17.21
CA ALA A 349 3.11 -17.31 16.12
C ALA A 349 2.21 -18.08 15.15
N SER A 350 1.03 -17.56 14.90
CA SER A 350 0.05 -18.14 13.97
C SER A 350 -0.42 -17.07 12.99
N VAL A 351 -0.27 -17.36 11.70
CA VAL A 351 -0.83 -16.56 10.61
C VAL A 351 -2.10 -17.25 10.12
N TYR A 352 -3.20 -16.53 10.09
CA TYR A 352 -4.51 -17.02 9.72
C TYR A 352 -5.06 -16.25 8.53
N THR A 353 -5.53 -16.95 7.50
CA THR A 353 -6.21 -16.32 6.34
C THR A 353 -7.68 -16.15 6.66
N ASP A 354 -8.07 -14.99 7.17
CA ASP A 354 -9.45 -14.69 7.57
C ASP A 354 -10.30 -14.25 6.37
N PRO A 355 -11.31 -15.04 5.95
CA PRO A 355 -12.17 -14.69 4.82
C PRO A 355 -13.15 -13.55 5.13
N LEU A 356 -13.30 -13.19 6.40
CA LEU A 356 -14.25 -12.20 6.87
C LEU A 356 -13.62 -10.88 7.32
N ALA A 357 -12.34 -10.85 7.70
CA ALA A 357 -11.72 -9.67 8.32
C ALA A 357 -11.83 -8.41 7.46
N SER A 358 -11.57 -8.49 6.16
CA SER A 358 -11.59 -7.32 5.30
C SER A 358 -13.01 -6.90 4.91
N PRO A 359 -13.37 -5.61 5.05
CA PRO A 359 -14.65 -5.09 4.58
C PRO A 359 -14.79 -5.13 3.05
N THR A 360 -13.71 -5.40 2.31
CA THR A 360 -13.73 -5.52 0.84
C THR A 360 -14.21 -6.89 0.35
N GLY A 361 -14.36 -7.87 1.24
CA GLY A 361 -14.73 -9.24 0.90
C GLY A 361 -13.55 -10.12 0.44
N PHE A 362 -12.34 -9.57 0.34
CA PHE A 362 -11.14 -10.36 0.07
C PHE A 362 -10.64 -11.05 1.35
N PRO A 363 -10.14 -12.30 1.27
CA PRO A 363 -9.42 -12.92 2.37
C PRO A 363 -8.27 -12.04 2.83
N PHE A 364 -8.02 -12.00 4.14
CA PHE A 364 -6.99 -11.14 4.72
C PHE A 364 -6.15 -11.91 5.74
N LYS A 365 -4.84 -11.88 5.58
CA LYS A 365 -3.90 -12.53 6.51
C LYS A 365 -3.88 -11.79 7.84
N VAL A 366 -4.09 -12.49 8.93
CA VAL A 366 -4.11 -11.98 10.30
C VAL A 366 -3.10 -12.76 11.15
N VAL A 367 -2.24 -12.06 11.87
CA VAL A 367 -1.41 -12.66 12.91
C VAL A 367 -2.22 -12.69 14.20
N ARG A 368 -2.38 -13.85 14.82
CA ARG A 368 -3.00 -13.99 16.14
C ARG A 368 -2.05 -13.44 17.20
N LEU A 369 -2.45 -12.37 17.85
CA LEU A 369 -1.61 -11.67 18.82
C LEU A 369 -2.49 -11.06 19.91
N GLU A 370 -2.08 -11.22 21.17
CA GLU A 370 -2.78 -10.69 22.33
C GLU A 370 -2.93 -9.16 22.27
N GLY A 371 -4.07 -8.63 22.72
CA GLY A 371 -4.40 -7.21 22.74
C GLY A 371 -4.70 -6.61 21.36
N THR A 372 -4.89 -7.45 20.33
CA THR A 372 -5.22 -7.01 18.96
C THR A 372 -6.63 -7.43 18.54
N LEU A 373 -7.15 -6.86 17.45
CA LEU A 373 -8.45 -7.27 16.88
C LEU A 373 -8.47 -8.70 16.30
N SER A 374 -7.37 -9.45 16.43
CA SER A 374 -7.36 -10.89 16.14
C SER A 374 -8.09 -11.69 17.20
N GLU A 375 -8.19 -11.16 18.43
CA GLU A 375 -8.92 -11.79 19.54
C GLU A 375 -10.42 -11.46 19.44
N PRO A 376 -11.30 -12.47 19.62
CA PRO A 376 -12.76 -12.27 19.56
C PRO A 376 -13.26 -11.25 20.57
N GLU A 377 -12.72 -11.25 21.78
CA GLU A 377 -13.09 -10.35 22.86
C GLU A 377 -12.78 -8.89 22.52
N GLU A 378 -11.58 -8.61 22.02
CA GLU A 378 -11.16 -7.27 21.60
C GLU A 378 -11.97 -6.78 20.38
N TYR A 379 -12.27 -7.69 19.44
CA TYR A 379 -13.11 -7.38 18.30
C TYR A 379 -14.55 -7.01 18.71
N VAL A 380 -15.15 -7.77 19.64
CA VAL A 380 -16.54 -7.55 20.11
C VAL A 380 -16.62 -6.29 20.97
N ALA A 381 -15.62 -6.04 21.83
CA ALA A 381 -15.57 -4.88 22.69
C ALA A 381 -15.40 -3.56 21.90
N ARG A 382 -14.79 -3.62 20.73
CA ARG A 382 -14.55 -2.43 19.91
C ARG A 382 -15.84 -1.82 19.36
N ARG A 383 -16.12 -0.57 19.72
CA ARG A 383 -17.18 0.21 19.08
C ARG A 383 -16.85 0.44 17.60
N ARG A 384 -17.78 0.11 16.69
CA ARG A 384 -17.62 0.35 15.27
C ARG A 384 -17.71 1.84 14.94
N VAL A 385 -16.69 2.35 14.26
CA VAL A 385 -16.59 3.74 13.77
C VAL A 385 -15.95 3.72 12.39
N CYS A 386 -16.41 4.58 11.46
CA CYS A 386 -15.80 4.80 10.16
C CYS A 386 -15.43 6.28 10.02
N ASP A 387 -14.25 6.64 10.50
CA ASP A 387 -13.72 8.01 10.55
C ASP A 387 -12.53 8.25 9.60
N ILE A 388 -11.91 7.19 9.07
CA ILE A 388 -10.82 7.24 8.07
C ILE A 388 -11.34 6.95 6.65
N GLY A 389 -12.27 6.00 6.49
CA GLY A 389 -13.08 5.82 5.30
C GLY A 389 -12.39 5.35 4.01
N TYR A 390 -11.22 4.70 4.07
CA TYR A 390 -10.47 4.26 2.88
C TYR A 390 -11.15 3.12 2.11
N LEU A 391 -11.76 2.17 2.82
CA LEU A 391 -12.34 0.95 2.24
C LEU A 391 -13.86 1.06 2.05
N ARG A 392 -14.38 2.28 1.88
CA ARG A 392 -15.79 2.47 1.54
C ARG A 392 -16.05 2.09 0.09
N GLU A 393 -17.08 1.29 -0.14
CA GLU A 393 -17.61 1.00 -1.48
C GLU A 393 -18.66 2.04 -1.88
N ALA A 394 -18.76 2.30 -3.18
CA ALA A 394 -19.84 3.11 -3.73
C ALA A 394 -21.11 2.26 -3.91
N TYR A 395 -22.26 2.85 -3.60
CA TYR A 395 -23.57 2.22 -3.78
C TYR A 395 -24.61 3.24 -4.28
N TRP A 396 -25.64 2.76 -4.96
CA TRP A 396 -26.77 3.59 -5.37
C TRP A 396 -27.72 3.83 -4.21
N ASP A 397 -27.99 5.10 -3.91
CA ASP A 397 -28.99 5.60 -2.97
C ASP A 397 -30.04 6.35 -3.77
N GLY A 398 -30.99 5.62 -4.34
CA GLY A 398 -31.88 6.11 -5.35
C GLY A 398 -31.14 6.52 -6.62
N ASP A 399 -31.14 7.81 -6.95
CA ASP A 399 -30.44 8.43 -8.08
C ASP A 399 -29.04 8.97 -7.73
N ARG A 400 -28.60 8.79 -6.49
CA ARG A 400 -27.33 9.31 -5.97
C ARG A 400 -26.36 8.20 -5.63
N VAL A 401 -25.07 8.50 -5.74
CA VAL A 401 -24.04 7.57 -5.29
C VAL A 401 -23.63 7.92 -3.86
N GLY A 402 -23.88 6.98 -2.95
CA GLY A 402 -23.44 7.01 -1.57
C GLY A 402 -22.15 6.20 -1.36
N LEU A 403 -21.60 6.26 -0.16
CA LEU A 403 -20.41 5.50 0.27
C LEU A 403 -20.70 4.78 1.59
N ARG A 404 -20.41 3.49 1.65
CA ARG A 404 -20.59 2.66 2.84
C ARG A 404 -19.42 1.71 3.05
N CYS A 405 -19.28 1.16 4.25
CA CYS A 405 -18.25 0.19 4.58
C CYS A 405 -18.83 -0.90 5.47
N ALA A 406 -18.63 -2.16 5.13
CA ALA A 406 -19.14 -3.29 5.91
C ALA A 406 -18.57 -3.37 7.36
N ALA A 407 -17.50 -2.61 7.67
CA ALA A 407 -16.96 -2.47 9.03
C ALA A 407 -17.47 -1.22 9.77
N GLU A 408 -18.33 -0.38 9.18
CA GLU A 408 -18.98 0.75 9.86
C GLU A 408 -20.05 0.26 10.85
N PRO A 409 -20.71 1.13 11.65
CA PRO A 409 -21.82 0.73 12.49
C PRO A 409 -22.89 -0.02 11.68
N VAL A 410 -23.33 -1.17 12.19
CA VAL A 410 -24.26 -2.06 11.45
C VAL A 410 -25.54 -1.34 11.05
N ALA A 411 -26.11 -0.53 11.95
CA ALA A 411 -27.31 0.25 11.66
C ALA A 411 -27.10 1.26 10.50
N ASP A 412 -25.89 1.87 10.41
CA ASP A 412 -25.57 2.79 9.32
C ASP A 412 -25.40 2.05 7.99
N TYR A 413 -24.74 0.88 8.01
CA TYR A 413 -24.57 0.05 6.82
C TYR A 413 -25.92 -0.43 6.26
N VAL A 414 -26.81 -0.90 7.14
CA VAL A 414 -28.17 -1.34 6.76
C VAL A 414 -29.02 -0.19 6.24
N ARG A 415 -28.97 0.97 6.89
CA ARG A 415 -29.66 2.20 6.41
C ARG A 415 -29.21 2.62 5.01
N LYS A 416 -27.98 2.29 4.64
CA LYS A 416 -27.37 2.51 3.31
C LYS A 416 -27.62 1.32 2.35
N GLY A 417 -28.61 0.47 2.61
CA GLY A 417 -29.01 -0.63 1.74
C GLY A 417 -28.09 -1.88 1.79
N GLY A 418 -27.20 -1.97 2.77
CA GLY A 418 -26.41 -3.18 3.01
C GLY A 418 -27.17 -4.22 3.83
N GLN A 419 -26.72 -5.48 3.78
CA GLN A 419 -27.30 -6.57 4.57
C GLN A 419 -26.51 -6.77 5.88
N PRO A 420 -27.17 -7.02 7.03
CA PRO A 420 -26.46 -7.22 8.31
C PRO A 420 -25.40 -8.34 8.24
N GLN A 421 -25.65 -9.40 7.48
CA GLN A 421 -24.77 -10.55 7.31
C GLN A 421 -23.44 -10.17 6.67
N GLU A 422 -23.41 -9.14 5.81
CA GLU A 422 -22.20 -8.65 5.16
C GLU A 422 -21.25 -7.99 6.15
N THR A 423 -21.74 -7.59 7.34
CA THR A 423 -20.95 -6.93 8.39
C THR A 423 -20.30 -7.90 9.37
N VAL A 424 -20.70 -9.20 9.35
CA VAL A 424 -20.21 -10.20 10.28
C VAL A 424 -18.71 -10.44 10.09
N GLY A 425 -17.95 -10.42 11.19
CA GLY A 425 -16.49 -10.63 11.17
C GLY A 425 -15.66 -9.46 10.61
N ARG A 426 -16.30 -8.43 10.01
CA ARG A 426 -15.60 -7.31 9.37
C ARG A 426 -14.89 -6.43 10.38
N LYS A 427 -13.59 -6.25 10.19
CA LYS A 427 -12.72 -5.42 11.03
C LYS A 427 -12.43 -4.07 10.35
N CYS A 428 -12.33 -3.00 11.13
CA CYS A 428 -11.94 -1.69 10.60
C CYS A 428 -10.44 -1.67 10.31
N LEU A 429 -10.02 -2.17 9.13
CA LEU A 429 -8.61 -2.23 8.76
C LEU A 429 -7.96 -0.84 8.72
N CYS A 430 -8.72 0.21 8.40
CA CYS A 430 -8.17 1.57 8.35
C CYS A 430 -7.61 2.02 9.70
N ASN A 431 -8.39 1.90 10.77
CA ASN A 431 -7.95 2.28 12.12
C ASN A 431 -6.94 1.26 12.68
N ALA A 432 -7.17 -0.03 12.46
CA ALA A 432 -6.32 -1.07 13.01
C ALA A 432 -4.89 -1.03 12.44
N LEU A 433 -4.74 -0.84 11.13
CA LEU A 433 -3.42 -0.74 10.50
C LEU A 433 -2.72 0.60 10.83
N MET A 434 -3.47 1.68 11.08
CA MET A 434 -2.89 2.90 11.64
C MET A 434 -2.37 2.67 13.07
N ALA A 435 -3.07 1.87 13.88
CA ALA A 435 -2.63 1.53 15.23
C ALA A 435 -1.37 0.66 15.22
N ASP A 436 -1.23 -0.25 14.25
CA ASP A 436 0.00 -1.04 14.05
C ASP A 436 1.24 -0.16 13.83
N ALA A 437 1.05 0.96 13.15
CA ALA A 437 2.13 1.93 12.89
C ALA A 437 2.33 2.96 14.02
N GLY A 438 1.67 2.77 15.17
CA GLY A 438 1.79 3.68 16.32
C GLY A 438 0.88 4.91 16.26
N TYR A 439 0.03 5.01 15.26
CA TYR A 439 -0.89 6.13 15.05
C TYR A 439 -2.34 5.78 15.43
N ALA A 440 -2.56 5.12 16.56
CA ALA A 440 -3.89 4.78 17.06
C ALA A 440 -4.74 6.01 17.35
N GLN A 441 -5.97 6.08 16.81
CA GLN A 441 -6.93 7.13 17.15
C GLN A 441 -7.51 6.88 18.55
N ILE A 442 -7.74 7.96 19.27
CA ILE A 442 -8.56 7.96 20.48
C ILE A 442 -9.98 8.37 20.09
N GLN A 443 -10.92 7.46 20.21
CA GLN A 443 -12.30 7.68 19.82
C GLN A 443 -13.07 8.46 20.90
N LYS A 444 -14.27 8.95 20.53
CA LYS A 444 -15.15 9.63 21.48
C LYS A 444 -15.53 8.66 22.62
N GLY A 445 -15.15 8.99 23.82
CA GLY A 445 -15.28 8.11 25.00
C GLY A 445 -13.94 7.68 25.60
N GLY A 446 -12.81 8.01 24.93
CA GLY A 446 -11.48 7.71 25.42
C GLY A 446 -10.94 6.34 24.95
N GLU A 447 -11.71 5.60 24.14
CA GLU A 447 -11.28 4.31 23.60
C GLU A 447 -10.15 4.49 22.59
N VAL A 448 -9.03 3.79 22.81
CA VAL A 448 -7.89 3.76 21.88
C VAL A 448 -8.10 2.64 20.86
N GLU A 449 -7.97 2.94 19.58
CA GLU A 449 -8.08 1.95 18.51
C GLU A 449 -7.04 0.85 18.66
N ARG A 450 -7.51 -0.41 18.60
CA ARG A 450 -6.66 -1.59 18.69
C ARG A 450 -5.99 -1.94 17.37
N PRO A 451 -4.75 -2.43 17.38
CA PRO A 451 -4.06 -2.90 16.17
C PRO A 451 -4.67 -4.20 15.62
N LEU A 452 -4.38 -4.49 14.36
CA LEU A 452 -4.61 -5.80 13.72
C LEU A 452 -3.39 -6.12 12.86
N LEU A 453 -2.50 -6.93 13.37
CA LEU A 453 -1.26 -7.26 12.68
C LEU A 453 -1.52 -8.20 11.50
N THR A 454 -0.94 -7.87 10.36
CA THR A 454 -0.91 -8.73 9.18
C THR A 454 0.51 -9.14 8.81
N SER A 455 0.68 -10.38 8.37
CA SER A 455 1.95 -10.92 7.90
C SER A 455 1.72 -12.02 6.88
N GLY A 456 2.71 -12.32 6.06
CA GLY A 456 2.74 -13.54 5.26
C GLY A 456 3.22 -14.74 6.07
N ASP A 457 3.12 -15.93 5.47
CA ASP A 457 3.51 -17.19 6.10
C ASP A 457 5.03 -17.29 6.38
N ASP A 458 5.83 -16.43 5.77
CA ASP A 458 7.25 -16.27 6.05
C ASP A 458 7.57 -15.76 7.47
N LEU A 459 6.56 -15.38 8.26
CA LEU A 459 6.74 -14.91 9.63
C LEU A 459 7.54 -15.91 10.48
N VAL A 460 7.25 -17.19 10.35
CA VAL A 460 7.92 -18.25 11.11
C VAL A 460 9.43 -18.36 10.82
N LYS A 461 9.90 -17.89 9.65
CA LYS A 461 11.30 -17.87 9.27
C LYS A 461 12.15 -16.93 10.13
N LEU A 462 11.50 -15.99 10.84
CA LEU A 462 12.17 -15.02 11.70
C LEU A 462 12.60 -15.61 13.07
N SER A 463 12.32 -16.89 13.35
CA SER A 463 12.65 -17.54 14.64
C SER A 463 14.14 -17.48 14.98
N GLY A 464 15.01 -17.58 13.97
CA GLY A 464 16.47 -17.52 14.14
C GLY A 464 17.10 -16.14 13.95
N TRP A 465 16.29 -15.09 13.74
CA TRP A 465 16.82 -13.76 13.47
C TRP A 465 17.07 -12.97 14.77
N ARG A 466 18.19 -12.23 14.80
CA ARG A 466 18.49 -11.33 15.93
C ARG A 466 17.45 -10.21 16.04
N PRO A 467 17.12 -9.73 17.26
CA PRO A 467 16.32 -8.51 17.42
C PRO A 467 17.04 -7.30 16.78
N GLY A 468 16.26 -6.41 16.18
CA GLY A 468 16.78 -5.15 15.62
C GLY A 468 17.61 -5.33 14.33
N TYR A 469 17.44 -6.45 13.62
CA TYR A 469 18.02 -6.58 12.28
C TYR A 469 17.49 -5.46 11.35
N THR A 470 18.29 -5.09 10.37
CA THR A 470 18.05 -3.98 9.46
C THR A 470 17.52 -4.43 8.09
N ALA A 471 17.00 -3.51 7.32
CA ALA A 471 16.65 -3.76 5.92
C ALA A 471 17.86 -4.23 5.09
N GLN A 472 19.06 -3.73 5.41
CA GLN A 472 20.28 -4.17 4.78
C GLN A 472 20.62 -5.63 5.12
N ASP A 473 20.37 -6.06 6.36
CA ASP A 473 20.54 -7.47 6.77
C ASP A 473 19.59 -8.37 5.97
N VAL A 474 18.33 -7.94 5.74
CA VAL A 474 17.39 -8.68 4.91
C VAL A 474 17.88 -8.81 3.46
N ILE A 475 18.38 -7.73 2.87
CA ILE A 475 18.92 -7.76 1.50
C ILE A 475 20.11 -8.72 1.41
N ARG A 476 21.06 -8.63 2.33
CA ARG A 476 22.24 -9.51 2.35
C ARG A 476 21.86 -10.98 2.50
N TYR A 477 20.93 -11.27 3.41
CA TYR A 477 20.39 -12.62 3.57
C TYR A 477 19.77 -13.14 2.26
N LEU A 478 18.87 -12.38 1.64
CA LEU A 478 18.21 -12.79 0.39
C LEU A 478 19.17 -12.98 -0.77
N LEU A 479 20.29 -12.22 -0.79
CA LEU A 479 21.37 -12.40 -1.77
C LEU A 479 22.32 -13.57 -1.46
N GLY A 480 22.13 -14.26 -0.33
CA GLY A 480 22.93 -15.42 0.05
C GLY A 480 24.21 -15.10 0.82
N GLU A 481 24.31 -13.89 1.39
CA GLU A 481 25.51 -13.45 2.16
C GLU A 481 25.47 -13.86 3.64
N GLY A 482 24.58 -14.77 4.03
CA GLY A 482 24.44 -15.30 5.39
C GLY A 482 23.25 -14.75 6.15
N MET A 483 22.87 -15.44 7.24
CA MET A 483 21.81 -14.99 8.13
C MET A 483 22.29 -13.86 9.04
N PRO A 484 21.38 -12.89 9.38
CA PRO A 484 21.64 -11.92 10.44
C PRO A 484 21.72 -12.68 11.78
N GLY A 485 22.93 -12.96 12.22
CA GLY A 485 23.24 -13.67 13.48
C GLY A 485 22.93 -12.83 14.72
#